data_6c0357d0b44c5eb1ef87578898d60842
#
_entry.id   6c0357d0b44c5eb1ef87578898d60842
#
_cell.length_a   1.000
_cell.length_b   1.000
_cell.length_c   1.000
_cell.angle_alpha   90.00
_cell.angle_beta   90.00
_cell.angle_gamma   90.00
#
_symmetry.space_group_name_H-M   'P 1'
#
loop_
_entity.id
_entity.type
_entity.pdbx_description
1 polymer ?
#
loop_
_entity_poly.entity_id
_entity_poly.type
_entity_poly.pdbx_seq_one_letter_code
_entity_poly.pdbx_strand_id
1 'polypeptide(L)'
;NDEYGGSEENRMRFCLEVVEAVRANWPDDKPLFLRLSVEARAGWGIPESIRLSRKVKPLGVDVIDCSGGGMQGSPTEFSPSYGYQVPYADAIRREADILTMAVGLIVHSEQAEAILQNGQADIIALAREILYKPNGPMDAARKLGVEDNLKLVPDQQAYGLGRRDATAPEVVPSTFGRGMEG
;
A
#
# COMPACT_ATOMS: atom_id res chain seq x y z
N ASN A 1 20.17 -9.68 -24.91
CA ASN A 1 20.70 -8.30 -24.91
C ASN A 1 20.09 -7.53 -26.07
N ASP A 2 19.06 -6.81 -25.76
CA ASP A 2 18.33 -5.91 -26.64
C ASP A 2 18.27 -4.51 -25.98
N GLU A 3 17.50 -3.60 -26.53
CA GLU A 3 17.33 -2.25 -26.00
C GLU A 3 16.59 -2.16 -24.65
N TYR A 4 16.02 -3.27 -24.15
CA TYR A 4 15.31 -3.36 -22.87
C TYR A 4 16.08 -4.19 -21.83
N GLY A 5 17.26 -4.70 -22.15
CA GLY A 5 18.06 -5.57 -21.29
C GLY A 5 19.52 -5.17 -21.18
N GLY A 6 20.24 -5.80 -20.25
CA GLY A 6 21.65 -5.55 -20.01
C GLY A 6 21.92 -4.36 -19.09
N SER A 7 22.12 -3.16 -19.59
CA SER A 7 22.40 -1.98 -18.77
C SER A 7 21.21 -1.60 -17.89
N GLU A 8 21.48 -0.87 -16.80
CA GLU A 8 20.42 -0.36 -15.93
C GLU A 8 19.45 0.55 -16.69
N GLU A 9 19.94 1.39 -17.56
CA GLU A 9 19.10 2.28 -18.38
C GLU A 9 18.15 1.50 -19.29
N ASN A 10 18.65 0.46 -19.95
CA ASN A 10 17.81 -0.38 -20.79
C ASN A 10 16.73 -1.11 -19.97
N ARG A 11 17.09 -1.60 -18.78
CA ARG A 11 16.12 -2.27 -17.88
C ARG A 11 15.02 -1.32 -17.36
N MET A 12 15.27 -0.02 -17.32
CA MET A 12 14.27 1.01 -16.98
C MET A 12 13.43 1.45 -18.18
N ARG A 13 13.94 1.33 -19.39
CA ARG A 13 13.38 1.89 -20.62
C ARG A 13 11.91 1.56 -20.79
N PHE A 14 11.55 0.29 -20.74
CA PHE A 14 10.16 -0.15 -20.94
C PHE A 14 9.21 0.49 -19.92
N CYS A 15 9.62 0.56 -18.65
CA CYS A 15 8.80 1.21 -17.62
C CYS A 15 8.61 2.71 -17.90
N LEU A 16 9.65 3.41 -18.31
CA LEU A 16 9.58 4.85 -18.63
C LEU A 16 8.66 5.10 -19.83
N GLU A 17 8.80 4.34 -20.91
CA GLU A 17 7.94 4.43 -22.10
C GLU A 17 6.45 4.17 -21.76
N VAL A 18 6.18 3.17 -20.90
CA VAL A 18 4.81 2.89 -20.45
C VAL A 18 4.26 4.05 -19.62
N VAL A 19 5.04 4.62 -18.70
CA VAL A 19 4.62 5.77 -17.89
C VAL A 19 4.30 6.97 -18.78
N GLU A 20 5.16 7.29 -19.73
CA GLU A 20 4.94 8.39 -20.68
C GLU A 20 3.66 8.17 -21.51
N ALA A 21 3.47 6.96 -22.04
CA ALA A 21 2.29 6.61 -22.82
C ALA A 21 1.00 6.67 -21.98
N VAL A 22 1.03 6.22 -20.74
CA VAL A 22 -0.12 6.31 -19.82
C VAL A 22 -0.40 7.77 -19.50
N ARG A 23 0.61 8.54 -19.10
CA ARG A 23 0.41 9.96 -18.73
C ARG A 23 -0.15 10.78 -19.88
N ALA A 24 0.29 10.53 -21.12
CA ALA A 24 -0.23 11.21 -22.31
C ALA A 24 -1.73 10.97 -22.57
N ASN A 25 -2.31 9.91 -22.00
CA ASN A 25 -3.72 9.53 -22.18
C ASN A 25 -4.54 9.58 -20.89
N TRP A 26 -3.91 9.86 -19.74
CA TRP A 26 -4.56 9.93 -18.43
C TRP A 26 -4.76 11.39 -18.01
N PRO A 27 -5.97 11.80 -17.58
CA PRO A 27 -6.25 13.18 -17.20
C PRO A 27 -5.29 13.70 -16.11
N ASP A 28 -4.85 14.95 -16.25
CA ASP A 28 -3.87 15.55 -15.32
C ASP A 28 -4.41 15.75 -13.91
N ASP A 29 -5.74 15.84 -13.77
CA ASP A 29 -6.45 15.96 -12.48
C ASP A 29 -6.59 14.63 -11.74
N LYS A 30 -6.11 13.53 -12.33
CA LYS A 30 -6.17 12.19 -11.72
C LYS A 30 -4.78 11.66 -11.38
N PRO A 31 -4.61 11.10 -10.17
CA PRO A 31 -3.32 10.56 -9.75
C PRO A 31 -2.94 9.35 -10.60
N LEU A 32 -1.64 9.23 -10.86
CA LEU A 32 -1.03 8.07 -11.51
C LEU A 32 -0.18 7.28 -10.51
N PHE A 33 -0.57 6.03 -10.28
CA PHE A 33 0.15 5.11 -9.42
C PHE A 33 0.99 4.15 -10.26
N LEU A 34 2.23 3.93 -9.85
CA LEU A 34 3.12 2.93 -10.44
C LEU A 34 3.45 1.86 -9.41
N ARG A 35 3.06 0.62 -9.68
CA ARG A 35 3.46 -0.51 -8.84
C ARG A 35 4.77 -1.11 -9.32
N LEU A 36 5.73 -1.26 -8.41
CA LEU A 36 7.03 -1.84 -8.65
C LEU A 36 7.26 -3.12 -7.86
N SER A 37 7.96 -4.09 -8.47
CA SER A 37 8.74 -5.08 -7.73
C SER A 37 10.06 -4.44 -7.35
N VAL A 38 10.14 -3.90 -6.12
CA VAL A 38 11.29 -3.13 -5.65
C VAL A 38 12.55 -3.97 -5.56
N GLU A 39 12.40 -5.24 -5.24
CA GLU A 39 13.47 -6.24 -5.31
C GLU A 39 13.09 -7.37 -6.26
N ALA A 40 14.01 -7.73 -7.13
CA ALA A 40 13.92 -8.87 -8.05
C ALA A 40 15.29 -9.54 -8.19
N ARG A 41 15.29 -10.82 -8.57
CA ARG A 41 16.54 -11.51 -8.97
C ARG A 41 17.21 -10.77 -10.11
N ALA A 42 18.47 -11.06 -10.40
CA ALA A 42 19.25 -10.48 -11.47
C ALA A 42 19.71 -9.02 -11.26
N GLY A 43 19.97 -8.65 -10.01
CA GLY A 43 20.62 -7.39 -9.69
C GLY A 43 19.71 -6.17 -9.84
N TRP A 44 18.44 -6.31 -9.48
CA TRP A 44 17.51 -5.22 -9.28
C TRP A 44 17.10 -5.20 -7.82
N GLY A 45 17.29 -4.07 -7.16
CA GLY A 45 17.00 -3.91 -5.74
C GLY A 45 16.53 -2.50 -5.39
N ILE A 46 16.57 -2.20 -4.10
CA ILE A 46 16.15 -0.89 -3.57
C ILE A 46 16.89 0.27 -4.26
N PRO A 47 18.23 0.25 -4.46
CA PRO A 47 18.94 1.36 -5.10
C PRO A 47 18.46 1.62 -6.54
N GLU A 48 18.23 0.57 -7.34
CA GLU A 48 17.74 0.69 -8.72
C GLU A 48 16.31 1.24 -8.72
N SER A 49 15.47 0.75 -7.81
CA SER A 49 14.08 1.20 -7.66
C SER A 49 13.98 2.66 -7.23
N ILE A 50 14.88 3.14 -6.37
CA ILE A 50 14.99 4.56 -6.01
C ILE A 50 15.36 5.40 -7.23
N ARG A 51 16.36 4.97 -8.02
CA ARG A 51 16.75 5.70 -9.24
C ARG A 51 15.63 5.73 -10.28
N LEU A 52 14.90 4.61 -10.45
CA LEU A 52 13.71 4.57 -11.32
C LEU A 52 12.63 5.52 -10.81
N SER A 53 12.35 5.51 -9.51
CA SER A 53 11.33 6.39 -8.89
C SER A 53 11.65 7.87 -9.11
N ARG A 54 12.92 8.27 -9.01
CA ARG A 54 13.37 9.63 -9.36
C ARG A 54 13.14 9.99 -10.83
N LYS A 55 13.23 9.00 -11.75
CA LYS A 55 13.01 9.22 -13.18
C LYS A 55 11.52 9.30 -13.54
N VAL A 56 10.66 8.51 -12.90
CA VAL A 56 9.21 8.51 -13.21
C VAL A 56 8.46 9.67 -12.55
N LYS A 57 8.97 10.23 -11.46
CA LYS A 57 8.37 11.39 -10.79
C LYS A 57 8.14 12.58 -11.75
N PRO A 58 9.14 13.09 -12.48
CA PRO A 58 8.94 14.19 -13.42
C PRO A 58 8.09 13.80 -14.64
N LEU A 59 7.88 12.52 -14.91
CA LEU A 59 6.96 12.03 -15.94
C LEU A 59 5.49 11.98 -15.47
N GLY A 60 5.22 12.41 -14.22
CA GLY A 60 3.86 12.54 -13.69
C GLY A 60 3.34 11.33 -12.93
N VAL A 61 4.23 10.47 -12.41
CA VAL A 61 3.84 9.47 -11.41
C VAL A 61 3.74 10.14 -10.05
N ASP A 62 2.60 9.98 -9.39
CA ASP A 62 2.32 10.58 -8.09
C ASP A 62 2.70 9.66 -6.93
N VAL A 63 2.47 8.36 -7.06
CA VAL A 63 2.66 7.38 -5.98
C VAL A 63 3.34 6.12 -6.50
N ILE A 64 4.32 5.63 -5.75
CA ILE A 64 4.92 4.29 -5.97
C ILE A 64 4.28 3.28 -5.01
N ASP A 65 3.62 2.27 -5.56
CA ASP A 65 3.16 1.10 -4.82
C ASP A 65 4.30 0.08 -4.70
N CYS A 66 4.84 -0.04 -3.48
CA CYS A 66 6.08 -0.73 -3.20
C CYS A 66 5.84 -2.19 -2.80
N SER A 67 6.09 -3.09 -3.75
CA SER A 67 5.93 -4.54 -3.57
C SER A 67 7.23 -5.29 -3.89
N GLY A 68 7.31 -6.58 -3.59
CA GLY A 68 8.46 -7.42 -3.93
C GLY A 68 8.20 -8.91 -3.70
N GLY A 69 9.12 -9.75 -4.13
CA GLY A 69 9.13 -11.18 -3.82
C GLY A 69 8.30 -12.09 -4.73
N GLY A 70 7.29 -11.59 -5.45
CA GLY A 70 6.38 -12.42 -6.24
C GLY A 70 6.99 -13.09 -7.47
N MET A 71 8.11 -12.57 -7.97
CA MET A 71 8.78 -13.06 -9.17
C MET A 71 10.01 -13.95 -8.86
N GLN A 72 10.27 -14.26 -7.61
CA GLN A 72 11.54 -14.85 -7.18
C GLN A 72 11.54 -16.38 -6.97
N GLY A 73 10.50 -17.09 -7.42
CA GLY A 73 10.47 -18.56 -7.32
C GLY A 73 9.97 -19.07 -5.96
N SER A 74 10.37 -20.27 -5.56
CA SER A 74 9.72 -21.07 -4.54
C SER A 74 9.35 -20.35 -3.24
N PRO A 75 8.10 -20.53 -2.74
CA PRO A 75 7.67 -20.05 -1.43
C PRO A 75 8.48 -20.56 -0.24
N THR A 76 9.31 -21.60 -0.44
CA THR A 76 10.06 -22.29 0.62
C THR A 76 11.21 -21.47 1.21
N GLU A 77 11.69 -20.43 0.50
CA GLU A 77 12.78 -19.58 0.99
C GLU A 77 12.28 -18.24 1.56
N PHE A 78 10.97 -17.96 1.47
CA PHE A 78 10.39 -16.70 1.85
C PHE A 78 9.45 -16.89 3.06
N SER A 79 9.86 -16.39 4.21
CA SER A 79 9.03 -16.34 5.43
C SER A 79 8.56 -14.89 5.67
N PRO A 80 7.40 -14.51 5.15
CA PRO A 80 6.89 -13.16 5.32
C PRO A 80 6.49 -12.91 6.77
N SER A 81 6.95 -11.78 7.33
CA SER A 81 6.52 -11.23 8.61
C SER A 81 5.58 -10.05 8.42
N TYR A 82 4.94 -9.59 9.49
CA TYR A 82 4.10 -8.39 9.45
C TYR A 82 4.86 -7.19 8.89
N GLY A 83 4.31 -6.57 7.83
CA GLY A 83 4.90 -5.37 7.23
C GLY A 83 6.23 -5.60 6.49
N TYR A 84 6.54 -6.83 6.06
CA TYR A 84 7.85 -7.20 5.49
C TYR A 84 8.28 -6.37 4.27
N GLN A 85 7.35 -5.69 3.58
CA GLN A 85 7.64 -4.82 2.43
C GLN A 85 7.65 -3.33 2.80
N VAL A 86 7.32 -2.95 4.03
CA VAL A 86 7.33 -1.56 4.48
C VAL A 86 8.70 -0.89 4.29
N PRO A 87 9.85 -1.56 4.51
CA PRO A 87 11.15 -0.96 4.25
C PRO A 87 11.37 -0.50 2.81
N TYR A 88 10.69 -1.10 1.83
CA TYR A 88 10.75 -0.65 0.43
C TYR A 88 10.10 0.71 0.24
N ALA A 89 8.90 0.89 0.82
CA ALA A 89 8.19 2.17 0.77
C ALA A 89 8.97 3.27 1.50
N ASP A 90 9.48 2.96 2.68
CA ASP A 90 10.27 3.89 3.49
C ASP A 90 11.53 4.39 2.75
N ALA A 91 12.30 3.48 2.14
CA ALA A 91 13.49 3.83 1.40
C ALA A 91 13.18 4.71 0.16
N ILE A 92 12.19 4.33 -0.65
CA ILE A 92 11.80 5.08 -1.84
C ILE A 92 11.24 6.45 -1.45
N ARG A 93 10.38 6.52 -0.43
CA ARG A 93 9.81 7.76 0.08
C ARG A 93 10.90 8.78 0.47
N ARG A 94 11.84 8.34 1.27
CA ARG A 94 12.91 9.20 1.78
C ARG A 94 13.90 9.63 0.72
N GLU A 95 14.28 8.71 -0.18
CA GLU A 95 15.37 8.96 -1.09
C GLU A 95 14.93 9.47 -2.47
N ALA A 96 13.73 9.11 -2.94
CA ALA A 96 13.21 9.62 -4.20
C ALA A 96 12.28 10.82 -4.03
N ASP A 97 11.91 11.16 -2.79
CA ASP A 97 11.00 12.27 -2.49
C ASP A 97 9.69 12.17 -3.28
N ILE A 98 9.08 11.00 -3.29
CA ILE A 98 7.82 10.69 -3.96
C ILE A 98 6.90 9.97 -2.97
N LEU A 99 5.58 10.17 -3.10
CA LEU A 99 4.63 9.47 -2.25
C LEU A 99 4.71 7.97 -2.46
N THR A 100 4.52 7.20 -1.39
CA THR A 100 4.60 5.75 -1.44
C THR A 100 3.40 5.07 -0.82
N MET A 101 3.08 3.90 -1.35
CA MET A 101 2.07 3.00 -0.80
C MET A 101 2.74 1.72 -0.31
N ALA A 102 2.58 1.42 0.99
CA ALA A 102 3.10 0.22 1.61
C ALA A 102 2.09 -0.92 1.55
N VAL A 103 2.57 -2.12 1.31
CA VAL A 103 1.80 -3.36 1.28
C VAL A 103 2.60 -4.47 1.96
N GLY A 104 1.98 -5.58 2.30
CA GLY A 104 2.66 -6.79 2.74
C GLY A 104 2.40 -7.17 4.20
N LEU A 105 1.37 -7.99 4.44
CA LEU A 105 0.93 -8.44 5.76
C LEU A 105 0.74 -7.30 6.77
N ILE A 106 0.15 -6.21 6.32
CA ILE A 106 -0.37 -5.16 7.19
C ILE A 106 -1.81 -5.58 7.51
N VAL A 107 -2.04 -6.08 8.73
CA VAL A 107 -3.31 -6.72 9.11
C VAL A 107 -3.99 -6.05 10.31
N HIS A 108 -3.23 -5.28 11.08
CA HIS A 108 -3.74 -4.56 12.26
C HIS A 108 -3.86 -3.08 11.97
N SER A 109 -4.93 -2.44 12.43
CA SER A 109 -5.15 -0.99 12.29
C SER A 109 -4.05 -0.18 12.93
N GLU A 110 -3.59 -0.58 14.11
CA GLU A 110 -2.52 0.08 14.85
C GLU A 110 -1.17 -0.04 14.13
N GLN A 111 -0.92 -1.16 13.44
CA GLN A 111 0.26 -1.33 12.59
C GLN A 111 0.19 -0.38 11.39
N ALA A 112 -0.96 -0.32 10.72
CA ALA A 112 -1.16 0.58 9.58
C ALA A 112 -0.96 2.04 9.98
N GLU A 113 -1.57 2.46 11.10
CA GLU A 113 -1.42 3.81 11.65
C GLU A 113 0.04 4.12 12.02
N ALA A 114 0.74 3.20 12.69
CA ALA A 114 2.13 3.40 13.06
C ALA A 114 3.05 3.60 11.85
N ILE A 115 2.83 2.88 10.74
CA ILE A 115 3.58 3.04 9.49
C ILE A 115 3.42 4.47 8.96
N LEU A 116 2.19 4.99 8.94
CA LEU A 116 1.89 6.35 8.47
C LEU A 116 2.48 7.41 9.42
N GLN A 117 2.27 7.28 10.71
CA GLN A 117 2.77 8.24 11.71
C GLN A 117 4.31 8.28 11.78
N ASN A 118 4.98 7.17 11.55
CA ASN A 118 6.44 7.10 11.47
C ASN A 118 6.97 7.63 10.12
N GLY A 119 6.11 8.04 9.19
CA GLY A 119 6.50 8.53 7.86
C GLY A 119 7.17 7.47 6.99
N GLN A 120 6.84 6.20 7.18
CA GLN A 120 7.40 5.09 6.40
C GLN A 120 6.66 4.88 5.07
N ALA A 121 5.43 5.34 4.96
CA ALA A 121 4.62 5.40 3.74
C ALA A 121 3.55 6.49 3.87
N ASP A 122 2.90 6.82 2.76
CA ASP A 122 1.80 7.80 2.72
C ASP A 122 0.43 7.13 2.59
N ILE A 123 0.40 5.92 2.06
CA ILE A 123 -0.82 5.12 1.83
C ILE A 123 -0.56 3.67 2.26
N ILE A 124 -1.60 3.01 2.76
CA ILE A 124 -1.58 1.58 3.08
C ILE A 124 -2.43 0.81 2.07
N ALA A 125 -1.85 -0.22 1.46
CA ALA A 125 -2.55 -1.14 0.57
C ALA A 125 -2.89 -2.45 1.28
N LEU A 126 -4.15 -2.84 1.23
CA LEU A 126 -4.65 -4.09 1.77
C LEU A 126 -5.22 -4.94 0.63
N ALA A 127 -4.83 -6.21 0.56
CA ALA A 127 -5.35 -7.15 -0.44
C ALA A 127 -6.11 -8.30 0.24
N ARG A 128 -5.42 -9.34 0.66
CA ARG A 128 -6.05 -10.53 1.27
C ARG A 128 -6.81 -10.20 2.55
N GLU A 129 -6.34 -9.21 3.31
CA GLU A 129 -7.03 -8.77 4.53
C GLU A 129 -8.41 -8.18 4.23
N ILE A 130 -8.57 -7.43 3.15
CA ILE A 130 -9.88 -6.89 2.73
C ILE A 130 -10.80 -8.01 2.22
N LEU A 131 -10.27 -9.04 1.58
CA LEU A 131 -11.07 -10.21 1.19
C LEU A 131 -11.61 -10.95 2.43
N TYR A 132 -10.78 -11.07 3.46
CA TYR A 132 -11.16 -11.70 4.72
C TYR A 132 -12.11 -10.81 5.53
N LYS A 133 -11.89 -9.49 5.53
CA LYS A 133 -12.63 -8.50 6.32
C LYS A 133 -13.04 -7.30 5.45
N PRO A 134 -14.13 -7.43 4.67
CA PRO A 134 -14.55 -6.38 3.72
C PRO A 134 -14.81 -5.02 4.37
N ASN A 135 -15.28 -4.99 5.63
CA ASN A 135 -15.52 -3.77 6.41
C ASN A 135 -14.28 -3.33 7.22
N GLY A 136 -13.09 -3.80 6.84
CA GLY A 136 -11.82 -3.50 7.52
C GLY A 136 -11.55 -2.01 7.74
N PRO A 137 -11.77 -1.11 6.76
CA PRO A 137 -11.56 0.32 6.96
C PRO A 137 -12.43 0.93 8.06
N MET A 138 -13.71 0.55 8.13
CA MET A 138 -14.60 0.99 9.20
C MET A 138 -14.18 0.44 10.57
N ASP A 139 -13.79 -0.84 10.63
CA ASP A 139 -13.31 -1.45 11.88
C ASP A 139 -12.01 -0.78 12.34
N ALA A 140 -11.10 -0.48 11.41
CA ALA A 140 -9.88 0.25 11.71
C ALA A 140 -10.19 1.66 12.27
N ALA A 141 -11.09 2.40 11.62
CA ALA A 141 -11.51 3.72 12.08
C ALA A 141 -12.09 3.67 13.51
N ARG A 142 -12.91 2.67 13.81
CA ARG A 142 -13.47 2.49 15.17
C ARG A 142 -12.38 2.16 16.20
N LYS A 143 -11.45 1.28 15.88
CA LYS A 143 -10.33 0.91 16.76
C LYS A 143 -9.39 2.08 17.04
N LEU A 144 -9.19 2.93 16.04
CA LEU A 144 -8.35 4.13 16.13
C LEU A 144 -9.10 5.34 16.71
N GLY A 145 -10.36 5.20 17.10
CA GLY A 145 -11.14 6.26 17.75
C GLY A 145 -11.60 7.38 16.82
N VAL A 146 -11.74 7.10 15.51
CA VAL A 146 -12.25 8.09 14.55
C VAL A 146 -13.72 8.35 14.81
N GLU A 147 -14.09 9.59 15.16
CA GLU A 147 -15.45 9.99 15.52
C GLU A 147 -16.46 9.78 14.38
N ASP A 148 -16.07 10.14 13.16
CA ASP A 148 -16.92 10.09 11.96
C ASP A 148 -16.84 8.74 11.21
N ASN A 149 -16.55 7.64 11.90
CA ASN A 149 -16.34 6.32 11.27
C ASN A 149 -17.55 5.82 10.46
N LEU A 150 -18.77 6.24 10.79
CA LEU A 150 -19.98 5.88 10.04
C LEU A 150 -20.06 6.50 8.64
N LYS A 151 -19.28 7.55 8.35
CA LYS A 151 -19.16 8.11 7.00
C LYS A 151 -18.45 7.17 6.00
N LEU A 152 -17.81 6.10 6.48
CA LEU A 152 -17.12 5.10 5.68
C LEU A 152 -18.03 4.00 5.12
N VAL A 153 -19.32 4.04 5.45
CA VAL A 153 -20.31 3.07 4.97
C VAL A 153 -21.51 3.79 4.33
N PRO A 154 -22.28 3.10 3.46
CA PRO A 154 -23.49 3.69 2.88
C PRO A 154 -24.48 4.18 3.94
N ASP A 155 -25.22 5.25 3.65
CA ASP A 155 -26.13 5.93 4.58
C ASP A 155 -27.13 4.99 5.27
N GLN A 156 -27.66 4.00 4.54
CA GLN A 156 -28.61 3.03 5.10
C GLN A 156 -27.97 2.16 6.19
N GLN A 157 -26.70 1.78 6.00
CA GLN A 157 -25.93 1.02 7.00
C GLN A 157 -25.53 1.93 8.15
N ALA A 158 -25.07 3.16 7.86
CA ALA A 158 -24.73 4.16 8.86
C ALA A 158 -25.89 4.44 9.81
N TYR A 159 -27.11 4.59 9.28
CA TYR A 159 -28.31 4.79 10.09
C TYR A 159 -28.57 3.61 11.06
N GLY A 160 -28.52 2.38 10.56
CA GLY A 160 -28.74 1.18 11.40
C GLY A 160 -27.69 1.03 12.50
N LEU A 161 -26.42 1.25 12.16
CA LEU A 161 -25.30 1.17 13.09
C LEU A 161 -25.36 2.30 14.13
N GLY A 162 -25.64 3.53 13.70
CA GLY A 162 -25.79 4.68 14.62
C GLY A 162 -26.92 4.50 15.60
N ARG A 163 -28.08 3.94 15.17
CA ARG A 163 -29.17 3.60 16.10
C ARG A 163 -28.74 2.57 17.14
N ARG A 164 -28.04 1.51 16.71
CA ARG A 164 -27.51 0.51 17.62
C ARG A 164 -26.58 1.13 18.65
N ASP A 165 -25.63 1.92 18.21
CA ASP A 165 -24.65 2.55 19.09
C ASP A 165 -25.31 3.52 20.10
N ALA A 166 -26.37 4.21 19.67
CA ALA A 166 -27.15 5.11 20.55
C ALA A 166 -28.03 4.36 21.56
N THR A 167 -28.53 3.16 21.19
CA THR A 167 -29.45 2.40 22.08
C THR A 167 -28.74 1.41 23.00
N ALA A 168 -27.49 1.02 22.66
CA ALA A 168 -26.70 0.08 23.43
C ALA A 168 -25.22 0.49 23.42
N PRO A 169 -24.86 1.65 23.97
CA PRO A 169 -23.49 2.18 23.91
C PRO A 169 -22.47 1.30 24.65
N GLU A 170 -22.91 0.52 25.61
CA GLU A 170 -22.09 -0.42 26.37
C GLU A 170 -21.73 -1.70 25.58
N VAL A 171 -22.42 -1.96 24.46
CA VAL A 171 -22.20 -3.14 23.64
C VAL A 171 -21.17 -2.84 22.57
N VAL A 172 -19.92 -3.19 22.86
CA VAL A 172 -18.83 -3.03 21.91
C VAL A 172 -19.03 -3.98 20.71
N PRO A 173 -18.91 -3.50 19.45
CA PRO A 173 -18.99 -4.36 18.29
C PRO A 173 -17.93 -5.47 18.36
N SER A 174 -18.29 -6.67 17.92
CA SER A 174 -17.33 -7.76 17.79
C SER A 174 -16.21 -7.34 16.84
N THR A 175 -14.98 -7.32 17.35
CA THR A 175 -13.79 -7.04 16.54
C THR A 175 -13.13 -8.38 16.23
N PHE A 176 -13.33 -8.86 15.00
CA PHE A 176 -12.58 -10.02 14.53
C PHE A 176 -11.09 -9.75 14.70
N GLY A 177 -10.36 -10.63 15.37
CA GLY A 177 -8.92 -10.52 15.51
C GLY A 177 -8.40 -9.89 16.80
N ARG A 178 -9.24 -9.52 17.78
CA ARG A 178 -8.78 -9.62 19.15
C ARG A 178 -8.71 -11.12 19.46
N GLY A 179 -7.49 -11.66 19.48
CA GLY A 179 -7.27 -12.89 20.19
C GLY A 179 -8.00 -12.77 21.52
N MET A 180 -8.66 -13.81 21.96
CA MET A 180 -9.18 -13.86 23.32
C MET A 180 -7.95 -13.72 24.21
N GLU A 181 -7.70 -12.48 24.67
CA GLU A 181 -6.86 -12.24 25.82
C GLU A 181 -7.65 -12.85 26.99
N GLY A 182 -7.32 -14.12 27.25
CA GLY A 182 -7.79 -14.82 28.46
C GLY A 182 -6.94 -14.41 29.64
#